data_dcb55697f6b05c1f8ae8092bf0ae17eb
#
_entry.id   dcb55697f6b05c1f8ae8092bf0ae17eb
#
_cell.length_a   1.000
_cell.length_b   1.000
_cell.length_c   1.000
_cell.angle_alpha   90.00
_cell.angle_beta   90.00
_cell.angle_gamma   90.00
#
_symmetry.space_group_name_H-M   'P 1'
#
loop_
_entity.id
_entity.type
_entity.pdbx_description
1 polymer ?
#
loop_
_entity_poly.entity_id
_entity_poly.type
_entity_poly.pdbx_seq_one_letter_code
_entity_poly.pdbx_strand_id
1 'polypeptide(L)'
;MKKITYILLSACFLLTSCEDFLNRDPDAKVGSGDYFTDEGSLLTYINGFIQKYTPSAADLGYGDGYSDIMATEKSFTFLTNASWTPDLQSGWSISNWTPIYNINYFLVHMREAKGLSEATYNHYEGTARFWRAWQYFEKVKTFGAVPWYDEPIDPEDMVALYKPRDSREYVMELSLIHI
;
A
#
# COMPACT_ATOMS: atom_id res chain seq x y z
N MET A 1 31.55 10.86 -55.57
CA MET A 1 32.13 10.91 -54.24
C MET A 1 31.40 11.89 -53.31
N LYS A 2 31.22 13.18 -53.69
CA LYS A 2 30.55 14.16 -52.81
C LYS A 2 29.14 13.80 -52.33
N LYS A 3 28.32 13.14 -53.14
CA LYS A 3 26.95 12.68 -52.76
C LYS A 3 26.95 11.61 -51.68
N ILE A 4 27.89 10.68 -51.69
CA ILE A 4 28.04 9.64 -50.66
C ILE A 4 28.48 10.22 -49.33
N THR A 5 29.34 11.26 -49.34
CA THR A 5 29.79 11.96 -48.12
C THR A 5 28.62 12.66 -47.42
N TYR A 6 27.70 13.29 -48.18
CA TYR A 6 26.51 13.91 -47.61
C TYR A 6 25.52 12.92 -47.02
N ILE A 7 25.36 11.76 -47.63
CA ILE A 7 24.50 10.65 -47.12
C ILE A 7 25.08 10.10 -45.83
N LEU A 8 26.40 9.87 -45.76
CA LEU A 8 27.07 9.44 -44.56
C LEU A 8 27.02 10.47 -43.42
N LEU A 9 27.17 11.77 -43.74
CA LEU A 9 27.05 12.85 -42.74
C LEU A 9 25.63 12.95 -42.20
N SER A 10 24.60 12.78 -43.05
CA SER A 10 23.18 12.80 -42.63
C SER A 10 22.82 11.57 -41.79
N ALA A 11 23.39 10.41 -42.07
CA ALA A 11 23.17 9.20 -41.28
C ALA A 11 23.79 9.28 -39.86
N CYS A 12 24.93 9.95 -39.69
CA CYS A 12 25.52 10.19 -38.37
C CYS A 12 24.68 11.11 -37.48
N PHE A 13 23.95 12.07 -38.06
CA PHE A 13 23.03 12.94 -37.29
C PHE A 13 21.78 12.24 -36.78
N LEU A 14 21.40 11.10 -37.39
CA LEU A 14 20.23 10.33 -36.95
C LEU A 14 20.55 9.34 -35.81
N LEU A 15 21.80 9.16 -35.44
CA LEU A 15 22.26 8.26 -34.36
C LEU A 15 22.44 8.93 -33.02
N THR A 16 22.27 10.26 -32.93
CA THR A 16 22.20 10.94 -31.62
C THR A 16 20.79 10.78 -31.05
N SER A 17 20.45 9.55 -30.69
CA SER A 17 19.28 9.27 -29.86
C SER A 17 19.55 9.86 -28.48
N CYS A 18 18.74 10.82 -28.07
CA CYS A 18 18.79 11.36 -26.70
C CYS A 18 18.31 10.27 -25.74
N GLU A 19 19.22 9.56 -25.09
CA GLU A 19 18.91 8.66 -23.98
C GLU A 19 18.21 9.39 -22.83
N ASP A 20 18.53 10.66 -22.60
CA ASP A 20 17.89 11.52 -21.61
C ASP A 20 16.39 11.77 -21.85
N PHE A 21 15.90 11.60 -23.09
CA PHE A 21 14.48 11.76 -23.37
C PHE A 21 13.66 10.52 -22.99
N LEU A 22 14.25 9.34 -23.07
CA LEU A 22 13.58 8.05 -22.72
C LEU A 22 13.69 7.74 -21.22
N ASN A 23 14.70 8.27 -20.55
CA ASN A 23 14.94 8.09 -19.11
C ASN A 23 14.40 9.25 -18.26
N ARG A 24 13.51 10.06 -18.81
CA ARG A 24 12.87 11.11 -18.04
C ARG A 24 11.83 10.46 -17.10
N ASP A 25 12.10 10.51 -15.81
CA ASP A 25 11.08 10.20 -14.80
C ASP A 25 9.86 11.10 -15.06
N PRO A 26 8.64 10.55 -15.05
CA PRO A 26 7.45 11.38 -15.24
C PRO A 26 7.43 12.49 -14.20
N ASP A 27 7.37 13.74 -14.63
CA ASP A 27 7.34 14.96 -13.77
C ASP A 27 6.23 14.93 -12.68
N ALA A 28 5.35 13.93 -12.73
CA ALA A 28 4.25 13.70 -11.77
C ALA A 28 4.49 12.55 -10.79
N LYS A 29 5.60 11.82 -10.87
CA LYS A 29 5.97 10.80 -9.88
C LYS A 29 7.21 11.29 -9.14
N VAL A 30 7.00 11.78 -7.92
CA VAL A 30 8.09 11.97 -6.97
C VAL A 30 8.67 10.58 -6.70
N GLY A 31 9.93 10.35 -7.09
CA GLY A 31 10.63 9.11 -6.76
C GLY A 31 10.73 8.94 -5.24
N SER A 32 10.87 7.71 -4.75
CA SER A 32 10.97 7.48 -3.30
C SER A 32 12.12 8.26 -2.67
N GLY A 33 13.28 8.31 -3.33
CA GLY A 33 14.46 9.04 -2.87
C GLY A 33 14.30 10.57 -2.80
N ASP A 34 13.33 11.10 -3.51
CA ASP A 34 13.01 12.53 -3.53
C ASP A 34 11.87 12.90 -2.57
N TYR A 35 11.09 11.92 -2.11
CA TYR A 35 9.95 12.17 -1.23
C TYR A 35 10.34 12.17 0.25
N PHE A 36 11.06 11.14 0.70
CA PHE A 36 11.45 11.00 2.10
C PHE A 36 12.78 11.72 2.39
N THR A 37 12.74 13.05 2.47
CA THR A 37 13.94 13.89 2.64
C THR A 37 14.16 14.33 4.07
N ASP A 38 13.09 14.53 4.83
CA ASP A 38 13.10 15.13 6.17
C ASP A 38 11.95 14.59 7.05
N GLU A 39 11.88 15.05 8.29
CA GLU A 39 10.82 14.66 9.23
C GLU A 39 9.42 15.11 8.77
N GLY A 40 9.32 16.25 8.09
CA GLY A 40 8.04 16.78 7.58
C GLY A 40 7.41 15.85 6.55
N SER A 41 8.22 15.23 5.71
CA SER A 41 7.77 14.25 4.72
C SER A 41 7.29 12.95 5.40
N LEU A 42 7.98 12.46 6.43
CA LEU A 42 7.54 11.31 7.23
C LEU A 42 6.21 11.60 7.93
N LEU A 43 6.11 12.76 8.58
CA LEU A 43 4.90 13.19 9.28
C LEU A 43 3.71 13.30 8.31
N THR A 44 3.93 13.88 7.14
CA THR A 44 2.90 14.03 6.12
C THR A 44 2.37 12.68 5.65
N TYR A 45 3.26 11.72 5.41
CA TYR A 45 2.89 10.38 4.98
C TYR A 45 2.09 9.62 6.06
N ILE A 46 2.55 9.66 7.32
CA ILE A 46 1.87 9.03 8.46
C ILE A 46 0.51 9.68 8.74
N ASN A 47 0.39 11.00 8.64
CA ASN A 47 -0.90 11.67 8.78
C ASN A 47 -1.90 11.21 7.72
N GLY A 48 -1.43 10.86 6.51
CA GLY A 48 -2.25 10.22 5.49
C GLY A 48 -2.83 8.87 5.94
N PHE A 49 -2.10 8.09 6.72
CA PHE A 49 -2.62 6.84 7.30
C PHE A 49 -3.68 7.12 8.36
N ILE A 50 -3.42 8.05 9.28
CA ILE A 50 -4.37 8.44 10.33
C ILE A 50 -5.68 8.91 9.69
N GLN A 51 -5.60 9.81 8.72
CA GLN A 51 -6.79 10.36 8.05
C GLN A 51 -7.58 9.29 7.28
N LYS A 52 -6.89 8.35 6.62
CA LYS A 52 -7.51 7.39 5.72
C LYS A 52 -7.98 6.12 6.41
N TYR A 53 -7.29 5.68 7.48
CA TYR A 53 -7.52 4.37 8.09
C TYR A 53 -8.21 4.45 9.46
N THR A 54 -8.33 5.63 10.06
CA THR A 54 -9.14 5.81 11.27
C THR A 54 -10.62 5.66 10.91
N PRO A 55 -11.37 4.79 11.60
CA PRO A 55 -12.80 4.68 11.40
C PRO A 55 -13.50 6.01 11.59
N SER A 56 -14.41 6.35 10.70
CA SER A 56 -15.24 7.55 10.86
C SER A 56 -16.25 7.37 12.00
N ALA A 57 -16.79 8.47 12.48
CA ALA A 57 -17.87 8.41 13.48
C ALA A 57 -19.10 7.63 12.97
N ALA A 58 -19.34 7.66 11.65
CA ALA A 58 -20.39 6.86 11.02
C ALA A 58 -20.06 5.36 11.05
N ASP A 59 -18.81 4.97 10.76
CA ASP A 59 -18.39 3.57 10.83
C ASP A 59 -18.52 3.01 12.25
N LEU A 60 -18.16 3.81 13.26
CA LEU A 60 -18.31 3.43 14.66
C LEU A 60 -19.78 3.37 15.07
N GLY A 61 -20.60 4.34 14.64
CA GLY A 61 -22.01 4.40 14.98
C GLY A 61 -22.87 3.32 14.31
N TYR A 62 -22.51 2.92 13.08
CA TYR A 62 -23.25 1.89 12.33
C TYR A 62 -22.63 0.49 12.44
N GLY A 63 -21.47 0.36 13.09
CA GLY A 63 -20.79 -0.94 13.26
C GLY A 63 -21.67 -1.99 13.93
N ASP A 64 -22.46 -1.59 14.90
CA ASP A 64 -23.39 -2.46 15.63
C ASP A 64 -24.62 -2.89 14.79
N GLY A 65 -24.84 -2.26 13.65
CA GLY A 65 -25.88 -2.67 12.71
C GLY A 65 -25.63 -4.04 12.05
N TYR A 66 -24.41 -4.56 12.15
CA TYR A 66 -24.06 -5.94 11.76
C TYR A 66 -24.22 -6.95 12.91
N SER A 67 -24.74 -6.51 14.02
CA SER A 67 -25.07 -7.34 15.19
C SER A 67 -26.57 -7.32 15.45
N ASP A 68 -27.02 -8.04 16.46
CA ASP A 68 -28.42 -8.02 16.95
C ASP A 68 -28.70 -6.90 17.96
N ILE A 69 -27.70 -6.06 18.25
CA ILE A 69 -27.79 -4.98 19.26
C ILE A 69 -28.45 -3.74 18.67
N MET A 70 -28.26 -3.46 17.37
CA MET A 70 -28.80 -2.28 16.72
C MET A 70 -29.66 -2.62 15.51
N ALA A 71 -30.91 -2.13 15.50
CA ALA A 71 -31.77 -2.14 14.33
C ALA A 71 -31.56 -0.84 13.53
N THR A 72 -31.30 -0.97 12.24
CA THR A 72 -31.22 0.17 11.32
C THR A 72 -32.43 0.21 10.40
N GLU A 73 -32.73 1.36 9.85
CA GLU A 73 -33.82 1.53 8.86
C GLU A 73 -33.62 0.65 7.61
N LYS A 74 -32.37 0.33 7.27
CA LYS A 74 -32.04 -0.61 6.19
C LYS A 74 -31.77 -1.99 6.76
N SER A 75 -32.57 -2.95 6.34
CA SER A 75 -32.32 -4.37 6.64
C SER A 75 -30.95 -4.80 6.13
N PHE A 76 -30.10 -5.32 7.01
CA PHE A 76 -28.85 -5.92 6.57
C PHE A 76 -29.12 -7.24 5.84
N THR A 77 -28.39 -7.45 4.77
CA THR A 77 -28.54 -8.61 3.87
C THR A 77 -28.42 -9.94 4.60
N PHE A 78 -27.64 -9.99 5.68
CA PHE A 78 -27.49 -11.23 6.49
C PHE A 78 -28.70 -11.53 7.36
N LEU A 79 -29.51 -10.53 7.72
CA LEU A 79 -30.78 -10.71 8.44
C LEU A 79 -31.95 -11.07 7.51
N THR A 80 -31.82 -10.80 6.21
CA THR A 80 -32.91 -10.96 5.22
C THR A 80 -32.77 -12.19 4.33
N ASN A 81 -32.11 -13.26 4.77
CA ASN A 81 -31.91 -14.49 3.99
C ASN A 81 -31.10 -14.34 2.68
N ALA A 82 -30.31 -13.29 2.52
CA ALA A 82 -29.39 -13.24 1.40
C ALA A 82 -28.34 -14.32 1.56
N SER A 83 -28.20 -15.14 0.53
CA SER A 83 -27.16 -16.18 0.50
C SER A 83 -25.78 -15.53 0.47
N TRP A 84 -25.03 -15.68 1.56
CA TRP A 84 -23.62 -15.32 1.59
C TRP A 84 -22.86 -16.36 0.80
N THR A 85 -22.27 -15.96 -0.30
CA THR A 85 -21.35 -16.80 -1.08
C THR A 85 -19.96 -16.16 -1.06
N PRO A 86 -18.89 -16.95 -1.22
CA PRO A 86 -17.53 -16.41 -1.31
C PRO A 86 -17.39 -15.34 -2.40
N ASP A 87 -18.16 -15.43 -3.48
CA ASP A 87 -18.15 -14.50 -4.61
C ASP A 87 -18.77 -13.13 -4.27
N LEU A 88 -19.61 -13.07 -3.24
CA LEU A 88 -20.22 -11.82 -2.77
C LEU A 88 -19.38 -11.11 -1.71
N GLN A 89 -18.28 -11.71 -1.27
CA GLN A 89 -17.41 -11.11 -0.27
C GLN A 89 -16.62 -9.96 -0.86
N SER A 90 -17.01 -8.73 -0.54
CA SER A 90 -16.23 -7.54 -0.88
C SER A 90 -14.96 -7.46 -0.03
N GLY A 91 -13.97 -6.70 -0.49
CA GLY A 91 -12.78 -6.43 0.32
C GLY A 91 -11.54 -7.24 -0.04
N TRP A 92 -11.57 -8.06 -1.10
CA TRP A 92 -10.42 -8.82 -1.62
C TRP A 92 -9.86 -8.26 -2.94
N SER A 93 -10.11 -7.00 -3.25
CA SER A 93 -9.60 -6.36 -4.47
C SER A 93 -8.21 -5.75 -4.24
N ILE A 94 -7.51 -5.40 -5.31
CA ILE A 94 -6.22 -4.69 -5.28
C ILE A 94 -6.32 -3.43 -4.40
N SER A 95 -7.40 -2.66 -4.52
CA SER A 95 -7.60 -1.44 -3.73
C SER A 95 -7.66 -1.71 -2.21
N ASN A 96 -8.11 -2.88 -1.81
CA ASN A 96 -8.16 -3.27 -0.40
C ASN A 96 -6.79 -3.73 0.16
N TRP A 97 -5.82 -4.04 -0.69
CA TRP A 97 -4.45 -4.38 -0.31
C TRP A 97 -3.50 -3.18 -0.40
N THR A 98 -3.87 -2.13 -1.13
CA THR A 98 -3.10 -0.89 -1.24
C THR A 98 -2.68 -0.29 0.10
N PRO A 99 -3.50 -0.31 1.18
CA PRO A 99 -3.06 0.17 2.49
C PRO A 99 -1.81 -0.55 3.02
N ILE A 100 -1.78 -1.88 2.94
CA ILE A 100 -0.63 -2.68 3.38
C ILE A 100 0.59 -2.38 2.53
N TYR A 101 0.43 -2.29 1.20
CA TYR A 101 1.51 -1.89 0.29
C TYR A 101 2.10 -0.53 0.67
N ASN A 102 1.26 0.49 0.87
CA ASN A 102 1.72 1.84 1.21
C ASN A 102 2.44 1.89 2.56
N ILE A 103 1.97 1.12 3.55
CA ILE A 103 2.62 1.05 4.86
C ILE A 103 3.98 0.35 4.74
N ASN A 104 4.05 -0.75 4.01
CA ASN A 104 5.31 -1.46 3.77
C ASN A 104 6.28 -0.59 2.97
N TYR A 105 5.80 0.13 1.96
CA TYR A 105 6.59 1.09 1.21
C TYR A 105 7.18 2.17 2.12
N PHE A 106 6.39 2.74 3.03
CA PHE A 106 6.89 3.68 4.02
C PHE A 106 7.96 3.07 4.91
N LEU A 107 7.74 1.87 5.44
CA LEU A 107 8.68 1.19 6.34
C LEU A 107 10.04 0.93 5.68
N VAL A 108 10.06 0.63 4.38
CA VAL A 108 11.30 0.42 3.62
C VAL A 108 12.04 1.73 3.37
N HIS A 109 11.31 2.80 3.02
CA HIS A 109 11.91 4.05 2.54
C HIS A 109 12.06 5.14 3.62
N MET A 110 11.43 5.02 4.77
CA MET A 110 11.43 6.07 5.80
C MET A 110 12.83 6.48 6.29
N ARG A 111 13.82 5.57 6.20
CA ARG A 111 15.21 5.84 6.59
C ARG A 111 16.02 6.57 5.51
N GLU A 112 15.44 6.90 4.36
CA GLU A 112 16.02 7.79 3.36
C GLU A 112 16.03 9.24 3.85
N ALA A 113 15.06 9.66 4.67
CA ALA A 113 15.08 10.92 5.38
C ALA A 113 16.31 10.99 6.30
N LYS A 114 17.14 12.02 6.14
CA LYS A 114 18.44 12.11 6.83
C LYS A 114 18.38 13.09 8.02
N GLY A 115 19.33 12.93 8.92
CA GLY A 115 19.53 13.87 10.04
C GLY A 115 18.55 13.72 11.20
N LEU A 116 17.77 12.63 11.24
CA LEU A 116 16.83 12.36 12.30
C LEU A 116 17.48 11.49 13.42
N SER A 117 16.96 11.66 14.63
CA SER A 117 17.37 10.81 15.76
C SER A 117 16.78 9.40 15.62
N GLU A 118 17.43 8.41 16.22
CA GLU A 118 16.90 7.05 16.25
C GLU A 118 15.55 6.98 16.98
N ALA A 119 15.35 7.82 18.01
CA ALA A 119 14.06 7.93 18.67
C ALA A 119 12.95 8.43 17.74
N THR A 120 13.27 9.36 16.85
CA THR A 120 12.33 9.86 15.82
C THR A 120 11.99 8.75 14.81
N TYR A 121 12.99 8.02 14.31
CA TYR A 121 12.73 6.88 13.42
C TYR A 121 11.86 5.82 14.10
N ASN A 122 12.17 5.44 15.32
CA ASN A 122 11.41 4.45 16.07
C ASN A 122 9.96 4.88 16.30
N HIS A 123 9.70 6.18 16.50
CA HIS A 123 8.35 6.71 16.62
C HIS A 123 7.54 6.51 15.33
N TYR A 124 8.10 6.90 14.18
CA TYR A 124 7.42 6.74 12.89
C TYR A 124 7.28 5.28 12.47
N GLU A 125 8.31 4.48 12.72
CA GLU A 125 8.29 3.04 12.47
C GLU A 125 7.21 2.35 13.30
N GLY A 126 7.15 2.62 14.60
CA GLY A 126 6.12 2.07 15.49
C GLY A 126 4.70 2.45 15.05
N THR A 127 4.51 3.71 14.65
CA THR A 127 3.22 4.18 14.14
C THR A 127 2.82 3.45 12.85
N ALA A 128 3.75 3.28 11.91
CA ALA A 128 3.48 2.55 10.66
C ALA A 128 3.18 1.07 10.91
N ARG A 129 3.93 0.42 11.81
CA ARG A 129 3.70 -0.98 12.22
C ARG A 129 2.34 -1.15 12.89
N PHE A 130 1.91 -0.20 13.73
CA PHE A 130 0.56 -0.20 14.29
C PHE A 130 -0.51 -0.19 13.18
N TRP A 131 -0.39 0.68 12.18
CA TRP A 131 -1.35 0.73 11.10
C TRP A 131 -1.32 -0.54 10.23
N ARG A 132 -0.17 -1.17 10.05
CA ARG A 132 -0.07 -2.47 9.38
C ARG A 132 -0.82 -3.55 10.16
N ALA A 133 -0.60 -3.63 11.46
CA ALA A 133 -1.31 -4.57 12.33
C ALA A 133 -2.83 -4.36 12.30
N TRP A 134 -3.27 -3.10 12.31
CA TRP A 134 -4.69 -2.76 12.18
C TRP A 134 -5.28 -3.26 10.85
N GLN A 135 -4.59 -3.04 9.73
CA GLN A 135 -5.04 -3.50 8.42
C GLN A 135 -5.13 -5.03 8.35
N TYR A 136 -4.16 -5.74 8.93
CA TYR A 136 -4.21 -7.19 9.00
C TYR A 136 -5.30 -7.70 9.94
N PHE A 137 -5.52 -7.06 11.07
CA PHE A 137 -6.62 -7.39 11.97
C PHE A 137 -7.98 -7.32 11.25
N GLU A 138 -8.25 -6.26 10.51
CA GLU A 138 -9.48 -6.13 9.73
C GLU A 138 -9.61 -7.22 8.65
N LYS A 139 -8.52 -7.58 8.00
CA LYS A 139 -8.52 -8.68 7.01
C LYS A 139 -8.73 -10.05 7.66
N VAL A 140 -8.05 -10.34 8.75
CA VAL A 140 -8.20 -11.60 9.49
C VAL A 140 -9.63 -11.71 10.04
N LYS A 141 -10.20 -10.64 10.56
CA LYS A 141 -11.59 -10.60 11.02
C LYS A 141 -12.58 -10.96 9.91
N THR A 142 -12.32 -10.49 8.67
CA THR A 142 -13.22 -10.67 7.53
C THR A 142 -12.99 -12.01 6.82
N PHE A 143 -11.74 -12.40 6.60
CA PHE A 143 -11.38 -13.50 5.70
C PHE A 143 -10.75 -14.71 6.42
N GLY A 144 -10.42 -14.58 7.70
CA GLY A 144 -9.67 -15.61 8.44
C GLY A 144 -8.21 -15.66 8.01
N ALA A 145 -7.80 -16.72 7.32
CA ALA A 145 -6.46 -16.87 6.77
C ALA A 145 -6.21 -15.88 5.62
N VAL A 146 -5.10 -15.16 5.65
CA VAL A 146 -4.68 -14.18 4.63
C VAL A 146 -3.17 -14.25 4.40
N PRO A 147 -2.65 -13.92 3.22
CA PRO A 147 -1.21 -13.89 3.01
C PRO A 147 -0.57 -12.71 3.77
N TRP A 148 0.54 -12.96 4.46
CA TRP A 148 1.32 -11.93 5.14
C TRP A 148 2.36 -11.32 4.18
N TYR A 149 2.39 -10.01 4.13
CA TYR A 149 3.37 -9.23 3.37
C TYR A 149 3.96 -8.16 4.29
N ASP A 150 5.26 -8.18 4.48
CA ASP A 150 6.03 -7.23 5.29
C ASP A 150 6.86 -6.26 4.45
N GLU A 151 6.92 -6.49 3.14
CA GLU A 151 7.57 -5.63 2.15
C GLU A 151 6.58 -5.24 1.03
N PRO A 152 6.83 -4.12 0.33
CA PRO A 152 6.07 -3.78 -0.86
C PRO A 152 6.34 -4.82 -1.96
N ILE A 153 5.27 -5.41 -2.51
CA ILE A 153 5.39 -6.43 -3.54
C ILE A 153 5.42 -5.76 -4.90
N ASP A 154 6.37 -6.18 -5.73
CA ASP A 154 6.39 -5.82 -7.14
C ASP A 154 5.13 -6.36 -7.83
N PRO A 155 4.35 -5.52 -8.52
CA PRO A 155 3.18 -5.96 -9.29
C PRO A 155 3.50 -7.00 -10.38
N GLU A 156 4.75 -7.12 -10.80
CA GLU A 156 5.22 -8.11 -11.78
C GLU A 156 5.64 -9.44 -11.13
N ASP A 157 5.85 -9.48 -9.82
CA ASP A 157 6.17 -10.72 -9.09
C ASP A 157 4.92 -11.55 -8.83
N MET A 158 4.54 -12.33 -9.84
CA MET A 158 3.37 -13.22 -9.77
C MET A 158 3.50 -14.29 -8.70
N VAL A 159 4.71 -14.70 -8.32
CA VAL A 159 4.94 -15.72 -7.28
C VAL A 159 4.60 -15.14 -5.91
N ALA A 160 5.07 -13.94 -5.61
CA ALA A 160 4.76 -13.25 -4.38
C ALA A 160 3.26 -12.90 -4.29
N LEU A 161 2.66 -12.44 -5.40
CA LEU A 161 1.24 -12.06 -5.45
C LEU A 161 0.29 -13.24 -5.23
N TYR A 162 0.64 -14.44 -5.71
CA TYR A 162 -0.20 -15.64 -5.62
C TYR A 162 0.25 -16.61 -4.52
N LYS A 163 1.01 -16.14 -3.54
CA LYS A 163 1.38 -17.01 -2.42
C LYS A 163 0.13 -17.52 -1.65
N PRO A 164 0.20 -18.71 -1.05
CA PRO A 164 -0.88 -19.24 -0.21
C PRO A 164 -1.22 -18.30 0.96
N ARG A 165 -2.40 -18.47 1.50
CA ARG A 165 -2.82 -17.79 2.73
C ARG A 165 -2.06 -18.36 3.93
N ASP A 166 -1.55 -17.48 4.75
CA ASP A 166 -0.96 -17.82 6.05
C ASP A 166 -2.08 -18.01 7.09
N SER A 167 -1.84 -18.80 8.12
CA SER A 167 -2.85 -19.04 9.15
C SER A 167 -3.16 -17.75 9.91
N ARG A 168 -4.38 -17.65 10.42
CA ARG A 168 -4.83 -16.51 11.21
C ARG A 168 -3.92 -16.25 12.41
N GLU A 169 -3.54 -17.32 13.10
CA GLU A 169 -2.67 -17.28 14.27
C GLU A 169 -1.30 -16.70 13.91
N TYR A 170 -0.71 -17.19 12.82
CA TYR A 170 0.59 -16.71 12.34
C TYR A 170 0.56 -15.23 11.96
N VAL A 171 -0.48 -14.79 11.23
CA VAL A 171 -0.63 -13.37 10.83
C VAL A 171 -0.80 -12.48 12.06
N MET A 172 -1.59 -12.90 13.05
CA MET A 172 -1.79 -12.15 14.28
C MET A 172 -0.53 -12.10 15.14
N GLU A 173 0.22 -13.20 15.24
CA GLU A 173 1.50 -13.24 15.94
C GLU A 173 2.49 -12.25 15.32
N LEU A 174 2.70 -12.31 14.00
CA LEU A 174 3.58 -11.37 13.30
C LEU A 174 3.14 -9.90 13.44
N SER A 175 1.82 -9.66 13.42
CA SER A 175 1.28 -8.30 13.58
C SER A 175 1.57 -7.73 14.97
N LEU A 176 1.49 -8.53 16.03
CA LEU A 176 1.71 -8.10 17.42
C LEU A 176 3.20 -8.01 17.78
N ILE A 177 4.02 -8.94 17.30
CA ILE A 177 5.47 -8.94 17.59
C ILE A 177 6.18 -7.73 16.92
N HIS A 178 5.62 -7.21 15.84
CA HIS A 178 6.23 -6.13 15.07
C HIS A 178 5.65 -4.74 15.36
N ILE A 179 4.87 -4.58 16.43
CA ILE A 179 4.51 -3.28 16.98
C ILE A 179 5.55 -2.90 18.05
#